data_23f82babe0a45392c7280c6fb35ce5ba
#
_entry.id   23f82babe0a45392c7280c6fb35ce5ba
#
_cell.length_a   1.000
_cell.length_b   1.000
_cell.length_c   1.000
_cell.angle_alpha   90.00
_cell.angle_beta   90.00
_cell.angle_gamma   90.00
#
_symmetry.space_group_name_H-M   'P 1'
#
loop_
_entity.id
_entity.type
_entity.pdbx_description
1 polymer ?
#
loop_
_entity_poly.entity_id
_entity_poly.type
_entity_poly.pdbx_seq_one_letter_code
_entity_poly.pdbx_strand_id
1 'polypeptide(L)'
;MRRYEQVVSYVRKRIEAGTLKPREQLPSVRALSEATGFSMVTVHHGYALLESEGIIEARPRAGFFVASRSQALRNFPDAPLSKADLVNAPISIDSLNYKVMAAWHNKEVEAFGAVYPSGDIFPRRRINQSLRQVLLRDPERASETDAPEGDPLLREIIAKRMTQRGTIVRPSNVLVTGGGLQGLDICVGALTRPGDTVLVETPTFFPLLDALRRRHLLALEIYSHPRNGIDPDQFAHLLENNEVAACLLMPVNHYPTGVTYSEDTMRRIVRTASKRKIPIIENDMFGNLSYASEFTPSLKSFDADGYVVQFSSLPGLAPSGYGISWIVGERFHSALLEQKFFTNLFGGDGPLQRAAAEFISKGYYERPLRNIRETLQQRMQRGLRLISEMLPKDCAISSPSGGFVCWLRGPQGFDAVAASRRALLANISLAPGPMFSPAASFRNFLALNFSFDWTADRIEKLEKIASLIRSPVAALTA
;
A
#
# COMPACT_ATOMS: atom_id res chain seq x y z
N MET A 1 12.31 12.50 19.74
CA MET A 1 12.51 11.06 19.51
C MET A 1 11.77 10.29 20.59
N ARG A 2 10.78 9.48 20.23
CA ARG A 2 9.99 8.68 21.19
C ARG A 2 10.89 7.65 21.86
N ARG A 3 10.58 7.22 23.08
CA ARG A 3 11.47 6.31 23.85
C ARG A 3 11.74 4.97 23.15
N TYR A 4 10.77 4.39 22.44
CA TYR A 4 10.99 3.16 21.68
C TYR A 4 11.90 3.37 20.44
N GLU A 5 11.89 4.55 19.83
CA GLU A 5 12.80 4.90 18.73
C GLU A 5 14.27 4.97 19.22
N GLN A 6 14.47 5.34 20.48
CA GLN A 6 15.79 5.29 21.09
C GLN A 6 16.28 3.85 21.26
N VAL A 7 15.38 2.91 21.60
CA VAL A 7 15.69 1.47 21.65
C VAL A 7 16.07 0.97 20.25
N VAL A 8 15.29 1.33 19.23
CA VAL A 8 15.58 0.98 17.83
C VAL A 8 16.94 1.50 17.39
N SER A 9 17.21 2.78 17.63
CA SER A 9 18.50 3.40 17.30
C SER A 9 19.67 2.75 18.04
N TYR A 10 19.50 2.41 19.31
CA TYR A 10 20.50 1.73 20.11
C TYR A 10 20.90 0.36 19.56
N VAL A 11 19.91 -0.45 19.17
CA VAL A 11 20.14 -1.78 18.58
C VAL A 11 20.77 -1.66 17.20
N ARG A 12 20.24 -0.77 16.33
CA ARG A 12 20.76 -0.54 14.97
C ARG A 12 22.24 -0.15 14.99
N LYS A 13 22.63 0.82 15.81
CA LYS A 13 24.02 1.25 15.93
C LYS A 13 24.96 0.10 16.31
N ARG A 14 24.52 -0.83 17.17
CA ARG A 14 25.33 -2.00 17.56
C ARG A 14 25.47 -3.03 16.45
N ILE A 15 24.43 -3.21 15.64
CA ILE A 15 24.46 -4.08 14.45
C ILE A 15 25.38 -3.45 13.38
N GLU A 16 25.25 -2.15 13.14
CA GLU A 16 26.06 -1.41 12.18
C GLU A 16 27.54 -1.37 12.56
N ALA A 17 27.83 -1.22 13.86
CA ALA A 17 29.19 -1.26 14.40
C ALA A 17 29.76 -2.68 14.48
N GLY A 18 29.00 -3.73 14.09
CA GLY A 18 29.43 -5.12 14.16
C GLY A 18 29.51 -5.70 15.57
N THR A 19 29.06 -4.96 16.60
CA THR A 19 29.03 -5.40 18.00
C THR A 19 27.96 -6.48 18.24
N LEU A 20 26.90 -6.47 17.43
CA LEU A 20 25.90 -7.54 17.34
C LEU A 20 26.00 -8.16 15.92
N LYS A 21 26.42 -9.41 15.86
CA LYS A 21 26.63 -10.11 14.58
C LYS A 21 25.36 -10.79 14.07
N PRO A 22 25.21 -11.01 12.76
CA PRO A 22 24.10 -11.80 12.20
C PRO A 22 23.96 -13.14 12.92
N ARG A 23 22.73 -13.52 13.27
CA ARG A 23 22.34 -14.70 14.08
C ARG A 23 22.73 -14.67 15.55
N GLU A 24 23.33 -13.61 16.03
CA GLU A 24 23.62 -13.43 17.45
C GLU A 24 22.34 -13.09 18.22
N GLN A 25 22.25 -13.61 19.44
CA GLN A 25 21.12 -13.35 20.33
C GLN A 25 21.18 -11.94 20.89
N LEU A 26 20.07 -11.21 20.80
CA LEU A 26 19.92 -9.92 21.46
C LEU A 26 19.71 -10.10 22.98
N PRO A 27 20.04 -9.07 23.78
CA PRO A 27 19.64 -9.04 25.17
C PRO A 27 18.13 -9.28 25.31
N SER A 28 17.72 -10.01 26.33
CA SER A 28 16.29 -10.18 26.61
C SER A 28 15.64 -8.80 26.87
N VAL A 29 14.32 -8.69 26.65
CA VAL A 29 13.56 -7.45 26.91
C VAL A 29 13.84 -6.94 28.33
N ARG A 30 13.93 -7.85 29.30
CA ARG A 30 14.24 -7.52 30.68
C ARG A 30 15.70 -7.01 30.85
N ALA A 31 16.67 -7.70 30.29
CA ALA A 31 18.07 -7.32 30.36
C ALA A 31 18.33 -5.96 29.69
N LEU A 32 17.70 -5.69 28.52
CA LEU A 32 17.84 -4.40 27.87
C LEU A 32 17.12 -3.29 28.63
N SER A 33 15.99 -3.57 29.26
CA SER A 33 15.27 -2.65 30.13
C SER A 33 16.15 -2.22 31.34
N GLU A 34 16.80 -3.19 31.99
CA GLU A 34 17.72 -2.95 33.09
C GLU A 34 18.96 -2.16 32.65
N ALA A 35 19.53 -2.48 31.49
CA ALA A 35 20.74 -1.82 30.98
C ALA A 35 20.51 -0.40 30.45
N THR A 36 19.32 -0.07 30.00
CA THR A 36 18.99 1.21 29.33
C THR A 36 18.11 2.13 30.16
N GLY A 37 17.47 1.62 31.22
CA GLY A 37 16.49 2.35 32.04
C GLY A 37 15.13 2.57 31.35
N PHE A 38 14.90 1.98 30.17
CA PHE A 38 13.61 2.01 29.54
C PHE A 38 12.66 0.96 30.13
N SER A 39 11.35 1.23 30.14
CA SER A 39 10.37 0.24 30.59
C SER A 39 10.38 -1.00 29.67
N MET A 40 10.06 -2.18 30.22
CA MET A 40 9.95 -3.42 29.42
C MET A 40 8.98 -3.27 28.25
N VAL A 41 7.89 -2.51 28.42
CA VAL A 41 6.91 -2.22 27.35
C VAL A 41 7.59 -1.40 26.23
N THR A 42 8.40 -0.41 26.57
CA THR A 42 9.16 0.42 25.61
C THR A 42 10.17 -0.43 24.84
N VAL A 43 10.90 -1.32 25.52
CA VAL A 43 11.86 -2.21 24.88
C VAL A 43 11.15 -3.22 23.96
N HIS A 44 10.06 -3.81 24.44
CA HIS A 44 9.26 -4.75 23.64
C HIS A 44 8.72 -4.09 22.37
N HIS A 45 8.23 -2.85 22.48
CA HIS A 45 7.77 -2.07 21.31
C HIS A 45 8.91 -1.78 20.33
N GLY A 46 10.09 -1.39 20.83
CA GLY A 46 11.29 -1.21 20.00
C GLY A 46 11.73 -2.50 19.30
N TYR A 47 11.67 -3.63 19.99
CA TYR A 47 11.99 -4.94 19.42
C TYR A 47 10.93 -5.37 18.38
N ALA A 48 9.65 -5.17 18.65
CA ALA A 48 8.58 -5.44 17.68
C ALA A 48 8.77 -4.61 16.39
N LEU A 49 9.20 -3.35 16.52
CA LEU A 49 9.50 -2.50 15.36
C LEU A 49 10.73 -3.02 14.60
N LEU A 50 11.81 -3.36 15.28
CA LEU A 50 13.00 -3.96 14.65
C LEU A 50 12.70 -5.31 14.00
N GLU A 51 11.80 -6.09 14.58
CA GLU A 51 11.32 -7.35 14.00
C GLU A 51 10.45 -7.11 12.77
N SER A 52 9.53 -6.14 12.82
CA SER A 52 8.72 -5.76 11.66
C SER A 52 9.58 -5.25 10.50
N GLU A 53 10.70 -4.61 10.81
CA GLU A 53 11.71 -4.20 9.83
C GLU A 53 12.64 -5.36 9.42
N GLY A 54 12.51 -6.56 10.04
CA GLY A 54 13.31 -7.76 9.80
C GLY A 54 14.80 -7.56 10.14
N ILE A 55 15.13 -6.60 11.00
CA ILE A 55 16.49 -6.40 11.54
C ILE A 55 16.79 -7.46 12.58
N ILE A 56 15.77 -7.85 13.33
CA ILE A 56 15.85 -8.95 14.30
C ILE A 56 14.73 -9.97 14.02
N GLU A 57 14.84 -11.15 14.57
CA GLU A 57 13.83 -12.21 14.48
C GLU A 57 13.54 -12.78 15.87
N ALA A 58 12.27 -12.95 16.22
CA ALA A 58 11.89 -13.71 17.41
C ALA A 58 11.98 -15.21 17.13
N ARG A 59 12.64 -15.97 18.02
CA ARG A 59 12.62 -17.44 18.00
C ARG A 59 11.83 -17.95 19.19
N PRO A 60 10.83 -18.80 18.99
CA PRO A 60 10.00 -19.33 20.08
C PRO A 60 10.87 -19.91 21.21
N ARG A 61 10.63 -19.47 22.43
CA ARG A 61 11.36 -19.87 23.66
C ARG A 61 12.86 -19.55 23.71
N ALA A 62 13.42 -18.92 22.68
CA ALA A 62 14.85 -18.59 22.58
C ALA A 62 15.14 -17.08 22.61
N GLY A 63 14.11 -16.23 22.44
CA GLY A 63 14.28 -14.76 22.45
C GLY A 63 14.50 -14.16 21.07
N PHE A 64 15.11 -12.97 21.03
CA PHE A 64 15.34 -12.23 19.79
C PHE A 64 16.79 -12.41 19.30
N PHE A 65 16.96 -12.49 17.99
CA PHE A 65 18.25 -12.69 17.33
C PHE A 65 18.41 -11.66 16.20
N VAL A 66 19.65 -11.27 15.90
CA VAL A 66 19.94 -10.47 14.70
C VAL A 66 19.62 -11.30 13.47
N ALA A 67 18.76 -10.78 12.58
CA ALA A 67 18.37 -11.49 11.36
C ALA A 67 19.58 -11.70 10.45
N SER A 68 19.74 -12.93 9.95
CA SER A 68 20.79 -13.23 9.00
C SER A 68 20.41 -12.75 7.60
N ARG A 69 21.30 -12.06 6.89
CA ARG A 69 21.17 -11.59 5.49
C ARG A 69 20.29 -10.38 5.19
N SER A 70 19.47 -9.83 6.12
CA SER A 70 18.52 -8.80 5.75
C SER A 70 19.14 -7.42 5.39
N GLN A 71 20.33 -7.10 5.88
CA GLN A 71 20.96 -5.81 5.62
C GLN A 71 21.52 -5.67 4.18
N ALA A 72 22.11 -6.71 3.62
CA ALA A 72 22.68 -6.66 2.27
C ALA A 72 21.60 -6.55 1.18
N LEU A 73 20.40 -7.11 1.43
CA LEU A 73 19.28 -7.08 0.48
C LEU A 73 18.45 -5.78 0.55
N ARG A 74 18.75 -4.87 1.48
CA ARG A 74 17.98 -3.62 1.69
C ARG A 74 18.63 -2.38 1.09
N ASN A 75 19.78 -2.52 0.44
CA ASN A 75 20.46 -1.41 -0.20
C ASN A 75 19.85 -1.13 -1.58
N PHE A 76 18.74 -0.37 -1.57
CA PHE A 76 18.25 0.24 -2.79
C PHE A 76 19.12 1.45 -3.13
N PRO A 77 19.38 1.72 -4.42
CA PRO A 77 20.04 2.93 -4.84
C PRO A 77 19.20 4.16 -4.47
N ASP A 78 19.84 5.24 -4.06
CA ASP A 78 19.16 6.49 -3.68
C ASP A 78 18.36 7.11 -4.83
N ALA A 79 18.79 6.89 -6.08
CA ALA A 79 18.04 7.24 -7.29
C ALA A 79 18.33 6.22 -8.40
N PRO A 80 17.44 5.25 -8.65
CA PRO A 80 17.63 4.30 -9.77
C PRO A 80 17.30 4.92 -11.14
N LEU A 81 16.74 6.12 -11.15
CA LEU A 81 16.39 6.88 -12.35
C LEU A 81 17.33 8.06 -12.50
N SER A 82 17.80 8.30 -13.72
CA SER A 82 18.54 9.53 -14.03
C SER A 82 17.58 10.74 -13.96
N LYS A 83 18.10 11.93 -13.67
CA LYS A 83 17.28 13.15 -13.73
C LYS A 83 16.63 13.37 -15.10
N ALA A 84 17.20 12.79 -16.16
CA ALA A 84 16.69 12.84 -17.53
C ALA A 84 15.44 11.93 -17.72
N ASP A 85 15.25 10.93 -16.85
CA ASP A 85 14.10 10.00 -16.92
C ASP A 85 12.84 10.56 -16.25
N LEU A 86 12.95 11.69 -15.52
CA LEU A 86 11.83 12.36 -14.84
C LEU A 86 11.23 13.43 -15.77
N VAL A 87 10.71 13.01 -16.91
CA VAL A 87 10.13 13.90 -17.91
C VAL A 87 8.61 13.87 -17.83
N ASN A 88 8.01 15.05 -18.02
CA ASN A 88 6.57 15.18 -18.23
C ASN A 88 6.21 14.52 -19.57
N ALA A 89 5.66 13.32 -19.52
CA ALA A 89 5.42 12.48 -20.68
C ALA A 89 4.03 11.83 -20.68
N PRO A 90 3.47 11.52 -21.88
CA PRO A 90 2.30 10.67 -21.99
C PRO A 90 2.56 9.30 -21.37
N ILE A 91 1.57 8.79 -20.64
CA ILE A 91 1.66 7.50 -19.96
C ILE A 91 1.55 6.37 -20.98
N SER A 92 2.60 5.58 -21.15
CA SER A 92 2.61 4.36 -21.96
C SER A 92 2.25 3.16 -21.10
N ILE A 93 1.07 2.59 -21.31
CA ILE A 93 0.67 1.32 -20.66
C ILE A 93 0.48 0.27 -21.75
N ASP A 94 1.30 -0.75 -21.70
CA ASP A 94 1.26 -1.90 -22.62
C ASP A 94 0.14 -2.88 -22.22
N SER A 95 -0.23 -3.78 -23.13
CA SER A 95 -1.14 -4.92 -22.93
C SER A 95 -0.73 -5.85 -21.76
N LEU A 96 0.47 -5.67 -21.25
CA LEU A 96 1.03 -6.39 -20.10
C LEU A 96 0.16 -6.26 -18.84
N ASN A 97 -0.31 -5.05 -18.52
CA ASN A 97 -1.17 -4.81 -17.35
C ASN A 97 -2.44 -5.67 -17.41
N TYR A 98 -3.11 -5.68 -18.56
CA TYR A 98 -4.32 -6.49 -18.75
C TYR A 98 -4.02 -7.99 -18.60
N LYS A 99 -2.93 -8.49 -19.19
CA LYS A 99 -2.54 -9.92 -19.11
C LYS A 99 -2.24 -10.35 -17.69
N VAL A 100 -1.51 -9.52 -16.93
CA VAL A 100 -1.24 -9.79 -15.51
C VAL A 100 -2.53 -9.78 -14.70
N MET A 101 -3.42 -8.79 -14.91
CA MET A 101 -4.71 -8.70 -14.22
C MET A 101 -5.64 -9.87 -14.57
N ALA A 102 -5.72 -10.26 -15.84
CA ALA A 102 -6.53 -11.40 -16.27
C ALA A 102 -6.08 -12.72 -15.62
N ALA A 103 -4.78 -12.89 -15.41
CA ALA A 103 -4.24 -14.08 -14.76
C ALA A 103 -4.68 -14.23 -13.30
N TRP A 104 -5.02 -13.14 -12.59
CA TRP A 104 -5.48 -13.21 -11.18
C TRP A 104 -6.84 -13.89 -11.00
N HIS A 105 -7.67 -13.88 -12.04
CA HIS A 105 -8.99 -14.53 -12.03
C HIS A 105 -8.93 -16.01 -12.40
N ASN A 106 -7.80 -16.48 -12.90
CA ASN A 106 -7.57 -17.89 -13.18
C ASN A 106 -7.15 -18.64 -11.91
N LYS A 107 -8.00 -19.56 -11.43
CA LYS A 107 -7.73 -20.33 -10.21
C LYS A 107 -6.54 -21.29 -10.29
N GLU A 108 -6.09 -21.60 -11.49
CA GLU A 108 -4.90 -22.44 -11.74
C GLU A 108 -3.60 -21.65 -11.63
N VAL A 109 -3.68 -20.31 -11.68
CA VAL A 109 -2.53 -19.43 -11.63
C VAL A 109 -2.31 -18.94 -10.20
N GLU A 110 -1.11 -19.16 -9.65
CA GLU A 110 -0.72 -18.55 -8.38
C GLU A 110 -0.35 -17.07 -8.59
N ALA A 111 -1.12 -16.19 -7.98
CA ALA A 111 -1.10 -14.76 -8.30
C ALA A 111 -0.11 -13.98 -7.42
N PHE A 112 1.21 -14.26 -7.53
CA PHE A 112 2.24 -13.48 -6.84
C PHE A 112 2.28 -11.98 -7.28
N GLY A 113 1.70 -11.66 -8.44
CA GLY A 113 1.59 -10.28 -8.92
C GLY A 113 0.29 -9.57 -8.55
N ALA A 114 -0.63 -10.19 -7.78
CA ALA A 114 -1.93 -9.61 -7.48
C ALA A 114 -1.86 -8.35 -6.62
N VAL A 115 -2.72 -7.37 -6.93
CA VAL A 115 -2.81 -6.08 -6.23
C VAL A 115 -3.76 -6.09 -5.02
N TYR A 116 -4.29 -7.23 -4.65
CA TYR A 116 -5.15 -7.39 -3.48
C TYR A 116 -4.75 -8.62 -2.69
N PRO A 117 -5.00 -8.63 -1.37
CA PRO A 117 -4.61 -9.75 -0.53
C PRO A 117 -5.44 -10.99 -0.78
N SER A 118 -4.91 -12.14 -0.37
CA SER A 118 -5.60 -13.42 -0.44
C SER A 118 -6.96 -13.39 0.25
N GLY A 119 -7.95 -13.97 -0.43
CA GLY A 119 -9.34 -13.89 0.04
C GLY A 119 -9.66 -14.74 1.27
N ASP A 120 -8.75 -15.61 1.72
CA ASP A 120 -8.94 -16.49 2.89
C ASP A 120 -8.87 -15.75 4.23
N ILE A 121 -8.24 -14.56 4.26
CA ILE A 121 -8.08 -13.76 5.48
C ILE A 121 -9.32 -12.94 5.86
N PHE A 122 -10.34 -12.87 4.97
CA PHE A 122 -11.50 -11.99 5.16
C PHE A 122 -12.68 -12.67 5.84
N PRO A 123 -13.48 -11.96 6.67
CA PRO A 123 -14.59 -12.51 7.46
C PRO A 123 -15.87 -12.70 6.63
N ARG A 124 -15.77 -13.36 5.47
CA ARG A 124 -16.86 -13.49 4.47
C ARG A 124 -18.20 -13.96 5.05
N ARG A 125 -18.17 -14.92 5.97
CA ARG A 125 -19.41 -15.47 6.56
C ARG A 125 -20.18 -14.40 7.35
N ARG A 126 -19.47 -13.56 8.11
CA ARG A 126 -20.09 -12.54 8.95
C ARG A 126 -20.72 -11.42 8.14
N ILE A 127 -20.01 -10.92 7.13
CA ILE A 127 -20.55 -9.87 6.27
C ILE A 127 -21.74 -10.37 5.44
N ASN A 128 -21.71 -11.63 4.96
CA ASN A 128 -22.84 -12.25 4.28
C ASN A 128 -24.07 -12.39 5.20
N GLN A 129 -23.86 -12.67 6.49
CA GLN A 129 -24.95 -12.69 7.49
C GLN A 129 -25.55 -11.30 7.68
N SER A 130 -24.72 -10.24 7.78
CA SER A 130 -25.22 -8.86 7.88
C SER A 130 -26.00 -8.46 6.64
N LEU A 131 -25.53 -8.80 5.44
CA LEU A 131 -26.25 -8.52 4.19
C LEU A 131 -27.61 -9.23 4.17
N ARG A 132 -27.65 -10.54 4.53
CA ARG A 132 -28.90 -11.28 4.62
C ARG A 132 -29.87 -10.63 5.60
N GLN A 133 -29.39 -10.18 6.77
CA GLN A 133 -30.24 -9.52 7.78
C GLN A 133 -30.82 -8.20 7.26
N VAL A 134 -30.02 -7.40 6.55
CA VAL A 134 -30.49 -6.14 5.91
C VAL A 134 -31.61 -6.43 4.91
N LEU A 135 -31.41 -7.39 4.01
CA LEU A 135 -32.40 -7.74 2.99
C LEU A 135 -33.71 -8.31 3.55
N LEU A 136 -33.65 -9.05 4.67
CA LEU A 136 -34.84 -9.66 5.27
C LEU A 136 -35.59 -8.73 6.21
N ARG A 137 -34.90 -7.79 6.88
CA ARG A 137 -35.50 -6.90 7.87
C ARG A 137 -36.36 -5.81 7.23
N ASP A 138 -35.92 -5.26 6.10
CA ASP A 138 -36.59 -4.19 5.39
C ASP A 138 -36.35 -4.33 3.88
N PRO A 139 -37.11 -5.20 3.20
CA PRO A 139 -36.96 -5.47 1.78
C PRO A 139 -37.23 -4.24 0.90
N GLU A 140 -38.17 -3.36 1.31
CA GLU A 140 -38.53 -2.15 0.58
C GLU A 140 -37.36 -1.19 0.63
N ARG A 141 -36.87 -0.86 1.82
CA ARG A 141 -35.70 -0.01 2.02
C ARG A 141 -34.43 -0.58 1.35
N ALA A 142 -34.28 -1.90 1.29
CA ALA A 142 -33.16 -2.54 0.61
C ALA A 142 -33.17 -2.29 -0.91
N SER A 143 -34.34 -2.04 -1.48
CA SER A 143 -34.57 -1.81 -2.93
C SER A 143 -34.62 -0.34 -3.32
N GLU A 144 -34.63 0.58 -2.34
CA GLU A 144 -34.63 2.02 -2.61
C GLU A 144 -33.26 2.54 -3.10
N THR A 145 -33.32 3.56 -3.94
CA THR A 145 -32.14 4.31 -4.36
C THR A 145 -31.61 5.14 -3.19
N ASP A 146 -30.34 5.00 -2.89
CA ASP A 146 -29.68 5.83 -1.87
C ASP A 146 -29.33 7.23 -2.41
N ALA A 147 -29.12 8.17 -1.49
CA ALA A 147 -28.57 9.48 -1.82
C ALA A 147 -27.18 9.32 -2.47
N PRO A 148 -26.81 10.24 -3.39
CA PRO A 148 -25.51 10.17 -4.06
C PRO A 148 -24.31 10.10 -3.10
N GLU A 149 -24.43 10.68 -1.92
CA GLU A 149 -23.37 10.65 -0.89
C GLU A 149 -23.18 9.26 -0.28
N GLY A 150 -24.22 8.42 -0.30
CA GLY A 150 -24.25 7.09 0.32
C GLY A 150 -24.99 7.03 1.65
N ASP A 151 -25.07 5.84 2.24
CA ASP A 151 -25.80 5.54 3.47
C ASP A 151 -25.35 6.42 4.65
N PRO A 152 -26.29 7.14 5.32
CA PRO A 152 -25.95 8.09 6.39
C PRO A 152 -25.22 7.44 7.57
N LEU A 153 -25.65 6.24 8.01
CA LEU A 153 -25.04 5.55 9.14
C LEU A 153 -23.61 5.11 8.79
N LEU A 154 -23.39 4.63 7.57
CA LEU A 154 -22.03 4.27 7.12
C LEU A 154 -21.11 5.50 7.09
N ARG A 155 -21.61 6.66 6.65
CA ARG A 155 -20.85 7.91 6.62
C ARG A 155 -20.46 8.37 8.02
N GLU A 156 -21.36 8.26 9.01
CA GLU A 156 -21.05 8.55 10.43
C GLU A 156 -19.96 7.61 10.96
N ILE A 157 -20.05 6.31 10.67
CA ILE A 157 -19.07 5.32 11.08
C ILE A 157 -17.70 5.62 10.47
N ILE A 158 -17.65 5.95 9.17
CA ILE A 158 -16.42 6.34 8.47
C ILE A 158 -15.81 7.57 9.11
N ALA A 159 -16.59 8.64 9.33
CA ALA A 159 -16.11 9.87 9.96
C ALA A 159 -15.52 9.61 11.36
N LYS A 160 -16.17 8.79 12.17
CA LYS A 160 -15.67 8.38 13.49
C LYS A 160 -14.34 7.62 13.38
N ARG A 161 -14.19 6.73 12.41
CA ARG A 161 -12.94 5.99 12.18
C ARG A 161 -11.81 6.89 11.71
N MET A 162 -12.08 7.87 10.87
CA MET A 162 -11.08 8.86 10.44
C MET A 162 -10.59 9.70 11.64
N THR A 163 -11.50 10.04 12.57
CA THR A 163 -11.11 10.74 13.81
C THR A 163 -10.12 9.94 14.64
N GLN A 164 -10.25 8.62 14.71
CA GLN A 164 -9.28 7.74 15.40
C GLN A 164 -7.89 7.76 14.75
N ARG A 165 -7.80 8.12 13.47
CA ARG A 165 -6.53 8.28 12.72
C ARG A 165 -6.06 9.75 12.67
N GLY A 166 -6.63 10.62 13.48
CA GLY A 166 -6.24 12.03 13.59
C GLY A 166 -6.87 12.96 12.57
N THR A 167 -7.88 12.50 11.82
CA THR A 167 -8.57 13.32 10.81
C THR A 167 -10.01 13.62 11.25
N ILE A 168 -10.33 14.88 11.56
CA ILE A 168 -11.68 15.31 11.92
C ILE A 168 -12.47 15.61 10.67
N VAL A 169 -13.52 14.85 10.41
CA VAL A 169 -14.37 14.96 9.23
C VAL A 169 -15.84 14.97 9.64
N ARG A 170 -16.65 15.84 9.02
CA ARG A 170 -18.10 15.80 9.16
C ARG A 170 -18.67 14.65 8.31
N PRO A 171 -19.65 13.87 8.81
CA PRO A 171 -20.30 12.82 7.99
C PRO A 171 -20.84 13.35 6.66
N SER A 172 -21.29 14.61 6.60
CA SER A 172 -21.75 15.26 5.35
C SER A 172 -20.67 15.36 4.28
N ASN A 173 -19.38 15.33 4.64
CA ASN A 173 -18.27 15.45 3.70
C ASN A 173 -17.71 14.08 3.26
N VAL A 174 -18.30 12.99 3.74
CA VAL A 174 -17.92 11.63 3.32
C VAL A 174 -18.78 11.23 2.11
N LEU A 175 -18.14 10.87 1.00
CA LEU A 175 -18.78 10.32 -0.18
C LEU A 175 -18.45 8.84 -0.29
N VAL A 176 -19.43 7.96 -0.12
CA VAL A 176 -19.23 6.50 -0.24
C VAL A 176 -19.17 6.12 -1.71
N THR A 177 -18.25 5.23 -2.09
CA THR A 177 -18.05 4.74 -3.46
C THR A 177 -18.01 3.21 -3.51
N GLY A 178 -18.30 2.63 -4.66
CA GLY A 178 -18.34 1.20 -4.90
C GLY A 178 -16.96 0.54 -5.09
N GLY A 179 -15.88 1.21 -4.67
CA GLY A 179 -14.52 0.68 -4.72
C GLY A 179 -13.48 1.77 -4.96
N GLY A 180 -12.21 1.45 -4.65
CA GLY A 180 -11.11 2.42 -4.69
C GLY A 180 -10.83 2.99 -6.08
N LEU A 181 -10.97 2.20 -7.15
CA LEU A 181 -10.78 2.71 -8.51
C LEU A 181 -11.88 3.69 -8.94
N GLN A 182 -13.12 3.50 -8.47
CA GLN A 182 -14.17 4.49 -8.67
C GLN A 182 -13.86 5.77 -7.88
N GLY A 183 -13.41 5.63 -6.62
CA GLY A 183 -12.99 6.77 -5.81
C GLY A 183 -11.86 7.56 -6.46
N LEU A 184 -10.86 6.88 -6.99
CA LEU A 184 -9.77 7.49 -7.75
C LEU A 184 -10.27 8.23 -8.98
N ASP A 185 -11.12 7.59 -9.81
CA ASP A 185 -11.61 8.19 -11.05
C ASP A 185 -12.45 9.46 -10.78
N ILE A 186 -13.24 9.45 -9.70
CA ILE A 186 -13.98 10.62 -9.24
C ILE A 186 -13.02 11.73 -8.81
N CYS A 187 -11.99 11.43 -7.99
CA CYS A 187 -11.01 12.42 -7.54
C CYS A 187 -10.27 13.06 -8.71
N VAL A 188 -9.75 12.24 -9.62
CA VAL A 188 -9.02 12.73 -10.80
C VAL A 188 -9.94 13.57 -11.68
N GLY A 189 -11.17 13.11 -11.94
CA GLY A 189 -12.13 13.84 -12.78
C GLY A 189 -12.61 15.17 -12.19
N ALA A 190 -12.69 15.26 -10.87
CA ALA A 190 -13.10 16.49 -10.18
C ALA A 190 -11.97 17.55 -10.11
N LEU A 191 -10.72 17.12 -10.14
CA LEU A 191 -9.56 17.97 -9.84
C LEU A 191 -8.68 18.29 -11.06
N THR A 192 -8.91 17.62 -12.20
CA THR A 192 -8.07 17.77 -13.40
C THR A 192 -8.89 17.87 -14.68
N ARG A 193 -8.26 18.37 -15.72
CA ARG A 193 -8.77 18.46 -17.09
C ARG A 193 -7.84 17.74 -18.06
N PRO A 194 -8.33 17.23 -19.21
CA PRO A 194 -7.46 16.65 -20.22
C PRO A 194 -6.31 17.59 -20.60
N GLY A 195 -5.09 17.05 -20.65
CA GLY A 195 -3.85 17.81 -20.90
C GLY A 195 -3.13 18.31 -19.64
N ASP A 196 -3.78 18.28 -18.47
CA ASP A 196 -3.15 18.67 -17.22
C ASP A 196 -2.02 17.71 -16.82
N THR A 197 -1.03 18.25 -16.11
CA THR A 197 0.06 17.49 -15.51
C THR A 197 -0.27 17.11 -14.08
N VAL A 198 -0.13 15.82 -13.77
CA VAL A 198 -0.29 15.27 -12.41
C VAL A 198 1.07 14.78 -11.92
N LEU A 199 1.53 15.26 -10.76
CA LEU A 199 2.72 14.71 -10.11
C LEU A 199 2.37 13.37 -9.49
N VAL A 200 3.13 12.32 -9.84
CA VAL A 200 2.93 10.95 -9.38
C VAL A 200 4.20 10.35 -8.81
N GLU A 201 4.06 9.51 -7.81
CA GLU A 201 5.18 8.69 -7.33
C GLU A 201 5.62 7.70 -8.40
N THR A 202 6.90 7.36 -8.37
CA THR A 202 7.48 6.29 -9.17
C THR A 202 8.46 5.46 -8.32
N PRO A 203 8.27 4.14 -8.17
CA PRO A 203 7.14 3.36 -8.68
C PRO A 203 5.82 3.75 -8.03
N THR A 204 4.68 3.49 -8.69
CA THR A 204 3.35 3.74 -8.15
C THR A 204 2.37 2.61 -8.43
N PHE A 205 1.22 2.62 -7.79
CA PHE A 205 0.14 1.65 -8.03
C PHE A 205 -0.36 1.78 -9.47
N PHE A 206 -0.03 0.82 -10.34
CA PHE A 206 -0.24 0.94 -11.79
C PHE A 206 -1.70 1.22 -12.24
N PRO A 207 -2.77 0.79 -11.53
CA PRO A 207 -4.12 1.21 -11.91
C PRO A 207 -4.36 2.73 -11.83
N LEU A 208 -3.55 3.46 -11.03
CA LEU A 208 -3.57 4.92 -11.01
C LEU A 208 -3.10 5.50 -12.35
N LEU A 209 -2.05 4.90 -12.92
CA LEU A 209 -1.50 5.32 -14.21
C LEU A 209 -2.52 5.11 -15.34
N ASP A 210 -3.28 4.00 -15.29
CA ASP A 210 -4.34 3.74 -16.27
C ASP A 210 -5.48 4.75 -16.17
N ALA A 211 -5.85 5.17 -14.96
CA ALA A 211 -6.86 6.21 -14.76
C ALA A 211 -6.42 7.56 -15.33
N LEU A 212 -5.15 7.96 -15.13
CA LEU A 212 -4.60 9.20 -15.69
C LEU A 212 -4.56 9.13 -17.22
N ARG A 213 -4.07 8.02 -17.78
CA ARG A 213 -4.01 7.81 -19.24
C ARG A 213 -5.37 7.92 -19.90
N ARG A 214 -6.42 7.30 -19.34
CA ARG A 214 -7.79 7.33 -19.85
C ARG A 214 -8.37 8.74 -19.88
N ARG A 215 -7.87 9.64 -19.04
CA ARG A 215 -8.27 11.04 -18.97
C ARG A 215 -7.34 11.98 -19.74
N HIS A 216 -6.40 11.43 -20.53
CA HIS A 216 -5.43 12.18 -21.33
C HIS A 216 -4.59 13.16 -20.49
N LEU A 217 -4.18 12.73 -19.29
CA LEU A 217 -3.32 13.50 -18.40
C LEU A 217 -1.84 13.17 -18.64
N LEU A 218 -0.99 14.12 -18.31
CA LEU A 218 0.45 13.95 -18.32
C LEU A 218 0.93 13.59 -16.91
N ALA A 219 1.97 12.75 -16.82
CA ALA A 219 2.57 12.38 -15.54
C ALA A 219 3.95 13.05 -15.39
N LEU A 220 4.12 13.75 -14.26
CA LEU A 220 5.42 14.21 -13.77
C LEU A 220 5.86 13.27 -12.65
N GLU A 221 6.94 12.53 -12.84
CA GLU A 221 7.38 11.51 -11.89
C GLU A 221 8.22 12.11 -10.75
N ILE A 222 7.98 11.62 -9.52
CA ILE A 222 8.86 11.79 -8.36
C ILE A 222 9.24 10.43 -7.79
N TYR A 223 10.56 10.20 -7.58
CA TYR A 223 11.02 8.92 -7.07
C TYR A 223 10.59 8.69 -5.62
N SER A 224 9.93 7.55 -5.36
CA SER A 224 9.56 7.09 -4.01
C SER A 224 10.52 5.98 -3.57
N HIS A 225 11.47 6.34 -2.71
CA HIS A 225 12.47 5.39 -2.21
C HIS A 225 11.82 4.35 -1.29
N PRO A 226 12.12 3.04 -1.44
CA PRO A 226 11.46 1.96 -0.68
C PRO A 226 11.64 2.00 0.85
N ARG A 227 12.48 2.89 1.38
CA ARG A 227 12.70 3.08 2.82
C ARG A 227 12.16 4.40 3.34
N ASN A 228 12.28 5.47 2.55
CA ASN A 228 12.03 6.84 3.01
C ASN A 228 10.82 7.49 2.34
N GLY A 229 10.29 6.91 1.26
CA GLY A 229 9.29 7.57 0.42
C GLY A 229 9.89 8.64 -0.48
N ILE A 230 9.11 9.63 -0.85
CA ILE A 230 9.58 10.78 -1.65
C ILE A 230 10.42 11.75 -0.82
N ASP A 231 11.37 12.42 -1.48
CA ASP A 231 12.12 13.53 -0.90
C ASP A 231 11.25 14.80 -0.91
N PRO A 232 10.93 15.40 0.26
CA PRO A 232 10.08 16.58 0.33
C PRO A 232 10.75 17.84 -0.25
N ASP A 233 12.09 17.90 -0.38
CA ASP A 233 12.79 19.01 -1.04
C ASP A 233 12.69 18.86 -2.56
N GLN A 234 12.84 17.65 -3.10
CA GLN A 234 12.57 17.37 -4.51
C GLN A 234 11.10 17.65 -4.86
N PHE A 235 10.15 17.26 -3.98
CA PHE A 235 8.74 17.55 -4.15
C PHE A 235 8.47 19.04 -4.27
N ALA A 236 9.05 19.85 -3.37
CA ALA A 236 8.92 21.30 -3.41
C ALA A 236 9.50 21.89 -4.71
N HIS A 237 10.70 21.43 -5.12
CA HIS A 237 11.35 21.86 -6.35
C HIS A 237 10.52 21.54 -7.61
N LEU A 238 9.93 20.34 -7.69
CA LEU A 238 9.10 19.96 -8.84
C LEU A 238 7.84 20.82 -8.93
N LEU A 239 7.16 21.10 -7.82
CA LEU A 239 5.99 21.99 -7.79
C LEU A 239 6.36 23.46 -8.08
N GLU A 240 7.61 23.84 -7.87
CA GLU A 240 8.09 25.20 -8.17
C GLU A 240 8.34 25.43 -9.64
N ASN A 241 8.85 24.43 -10.33
CA ASN A 241 9.35 24.56 -11.68
C ASN A 241 8.42 23.95 -12.74
N ASN A 242 7.27 23.45 -12.36
CA ASN A 242 6.30 22.83 -13.27
C ASN A 242 4.87 23.28 -12.95
N GLU A 243 4.05 23.38 -13.97
CA GLU A 243 2.61 23.57 -13.82
C GLU A 243 1.95 22.23 -13.49
N VAL A 244 1.65 22.02 -12.20
CA VAL A 244 1.06 20.80 -11.67
C VAL A 244 -0.38 21.08 -11.24
N ALA A 245 -1.34 20.38 -11.84
CA ALA A 245 -2.76 20.51 -11.50
C ALA A 245 -3.13 19.76 -10.21
N ALA A 246 -2.52 18.60 -9.97
CA ALA A 246 -2.73 17.79 -8.77
C ALA A 246 -1.52 16.90 -8.49
N CYS A 247 -1.37 16.46 -7.23
CA CYS A 247 -0.41 15.42 -6.85
C CYS A 247 -1.18 14.15 -6.49
N LEU A 248 -0.70 12.98 -6.93
CA LEU A 248 -1.29 11.69 -6.62
C LEU A 248 -0.29 10.86 -5.82
N LEU A 249 -0.53 10.70 -4.51
CA LEU A 249 0.42 10.14 -3.55
C LEU A 249 -0.19 9.01 -2.72
N MET A 250 0.64 8.06 -2.30
CA MET A 250 0.27 6.92 -1.45
C MET A 250 1.25 6.79 -0.26
N PRO A 251 1.16 7.66 0.76
CA PRO A 251 2.20 7.80 1.79
C PRO A 251 2.19 6.68 2.84
N VAL A 252 1.12 5.90 2.94
CA VAL A 252 0.97 4.84 3.95
C VAL A 252 0.85 3.49 3.27
N ASN A 253 1.72 2.54 3.66
CA ASN A 253 1.79 1.20 3.07
C ASN A 253 1.83 1.25 1.53
N HIS A 254 2.71 2.08 1.01
CA HIS A 254 2.84 2.38 -0.41
C HIS A 254 2.93 1.12 -1.28
N TYR A 255 2.15 1.05 -2.35
CA TYR A 255 2.23 -0.01 -3.33
C TYR A 255 3.05 0.45 -4.55
N PRO A 256 4.15 -0.22 -4.93
CA PRO A 256 4.53 -1.58 -4.53
C PRO A 256 5.62 -1.67 -3.45
N THR A 257 6.14 -0.57 -2.90
CA THR A 257 7.35 -0.57 -2.07
C THR A 257 7.11 -1.00 -0.62
N GLY A 258 5.87 -0.83 -0.11
CA GLY A 258 5.51 -1.08 1.28
C GLY A 258 5.98 0.00 2.27
N VAL A 259 6.52 1.12 1.78
CA VAL A 259 6.99 2.21 2.64
C VAL A 259 5.82 2.99 3.25
N THR A 260 6.02 3.45 4.46
CA THR A 260 5.19 4.48 5.09
C THR A 260 6.07 5.68 5.37
N TYR A 261 5.63 6.87 4.95
CA TYR A 261 6.39 8.11 5.12
C TYR A 261 6.47 8.52 6.59
N SER A 262 7.53 9.24 6.95
CA SER A 262 7.61 9.86 8.27
C SER A 262 6.58 10.98 8.42
N GLU A 263 6.13 11.24 9.65
CA GLU A 263 5.21 12.37 9.91
C GLU A 263 5.80 13.71 9.45
N ASP A 264 7.12 13.91 9.61
CA ASP A 264 7.81 15.12 9.16
C ASP A 264 7.70 15.27 7.63
N THR A 265 7.99 14.21 6.89
CA THR A 265 7.83 14.18 5.42
C THR A 265 6.39 14.51 5.02
N MET A 266 5.39 13.88 5.66
CA MET A 266 3.98 14.13 5.38
C MET A 266 3.59 15.60 5.63
N ARG A 267 4.01 16.18 6.77
CA ARG A 267 3.75 17.59 7.12
C ARG A 267 4.36 18.55 6.11
N ARG A 268 5.59 18.29 5.68
CA ARG A 268 6.30 19.11 4.68
C ARG A 268 5.61 19.06 3.32
N ILE A 269 5.18 17.89 2.87
CA ILE A 269 4.44 17.69 1.62
C ILE A 269 3.13 18.48 1.65
N VAL A 270 2.30 18.30 2.69
CA VAL A 270 1.00 18.98 2.80
C VAL A 270 1.18 20.49 2.84
N ARG A 271 2.12 20.99 3.66
CA ARG A 271 2.42 22.44 3.74
C ARG A 271 2.83 23.01 2.39
N THR A 272 3.69 22.31 1.65
CA THR A 272 4.18 22.76 0.33
C THR A 272 3.04 22.84 -0.68
N ALA A 273 2.21 21.81 -0.77
CA ALA A 273 1.07 21.77 -1.69
C ALA A 273 0.01 22.83 -1.33
N SER A 274 -0.35 22.96 -0.04
CA SER A 274 -1.31 23.95 0.45
C SER A 274 -0.85 25.39 0.14
N LYS A 275 0.42 25.71 0.39
CA LYS A 275 0.99 27.04 0.08
C LYS A 275 0.86 27.39 -1.41
N ARG A 276 0.93 26.41 -2.28
CA ARG A 276 0.81 26.56 -3.75
C ARG A 276 -0.62 26.38 -4.25
N LYS A 277 -1.55 26.03 -3.36
CA LYS A 277 -2.96 25.74 -3.70
C LYS A 277 -3.12 24.57 -4.68
N ILE A 278 -2.20 23.61 -4.64
CA ILE A 278 -2.22 22.40 -5.46
C ILE A 278 -2.89 21.28 -4.65
N PRO A 279 -3.96 20.65 -5.15
CA PRO A 279 -4.61 19.55 -4.46
C PRO A 279 -3.73 18.29 -4.46
N ILE A 280 -3.77 17.56 -3.35
CA ILE A 280 -3.20 16.22 -3.24
C ILE A 280 -4.34 15.22 -3.25
N ILE A 281 -4.31 14.27 -4.18
CA ILE A 281 -5.15 13.08 -4.17
C ILE A 281 -4.38 12.01 -3.39
N GLU A 282 -4.82 11.72 -2.18
CA GLU A 282 -4.20 10.72 -1.31
C GLU A 282 -4.87 9.36 -1.49
N ASN A 283 -4.10 8.37 -1.92
CA ASN A 283 -4.50 6.97 -1.93
C ASN A 283 -4.23 6.33 -0.56
N ASP A 284 -5.26 6.14 0.26
CA ASP A 284 -5.18 5.49 1.57
C ASP A 284 -5.84 4.10 1.58
N MET A 285 -5.90 3.43 0.45
CA MET A 285 -6.57 2.12 0.30
C MET A 285 -6.02 1.05 1.25
N PHE A 286 -4.73 1.10 1.59
CA PHE A 286 -4.06 0.13 2.45
C PHE A 286 -3.64 0.72 3.81
N GLY A 287 -4.02 1.96 4.12
CA GLY A 287 -3.64 2.63 5.36
C GLY A 287 -4.06 1.89 6.63
N ASN A 288 -5.18 1.19 6.59
CA ASN A 288 -5.64 0.36 7.70
C ASN A 288 -4.92 -1.01 7.83
N LEU A 289 -3.99 -1.36 6.93
CA LEU A 289 -3.23 -2.62 6.94
C LEU A 289 -1.81 -2.48 7.53
N SER A 290 -1.50 -1.38 8.22
CA SER A 290 -0.25 -1.24 8.96
C SER A 290 -0.12 -2.32 10.03
N TYR A 291 1.08 -2.89 10.20
CA TYR A 291 1.36 -3.94 11.19
C TYR A 291 1.46 -3.39 12.61
N ALA A 292 1.73 -2.08 12.74
CA ALA A 292 1.69 -1.42 14.04
C ALA A 292 0.29 -1.50 14.66
N SER A 293 0.22 -1.63 15.99
CA SER A 293 -1.03 -1.64 16.74
C SER A 293 -1.73 -0.28 16.77
N GLU A 294 -0.97 0.80 16.58
CA GLU A 294 -1.46 2.17 16.55
C GLU A 294 -1.89 2.58 15.14
N PHE A 295 -2.86 3.48 15.07
CA PHE A 295 -3.28 4.05 13.80
C PHE A 295 -2.16 4.91 13.21
N THR A 296 -1.79 4.62 11.96
CA THR A 296 -0.83 5.41 11.20
C THR A 296 -1.53 6.66 10.66
N PRO A 297 -1.01 7.87 10.92
CA PRO A 297 -1.56 9.08 10.34
C PRO A 297 -1.41 9.09 8.83
N SER A 298 -2.25 9.86 8.16
CA SER A 298 -2.25 10.06 6.70
C SER A 298 -1.93 11.52 6.35
N LEU A 299 -1.72 11.87 5.09
CA LEU A 299 -1.56 13.28 4.68
C LEU A 299 -2.79 14.10 5.10
N LYS A 300 -3.98 13.53 4.97
CA LYS A 300 -5.23 14.19 5.36
C LYS A 300 -5.27 14.62 6.83
N SER A 301 -4.58 13.89 7.72
CA SER A 301 -4.51 14.25 9.15
C SER A 301 -3.69 15.51 9.42
N PHE A 302 -2.89 15.96 8.46
CA PHE A 302 -2.08 17.19 8.54
C PHE A 302 -2.65 18.34 7.71
N ASP A 303 -3.82 18.14 7.06
CA ASP A 303 -4.44 19.08 6.13
C ASP A 303 -5.34 20.08 6.85
N ALA A 304 -4.79 21.23 7.23
CA ALA A 304 -5.55 22.31 7.83
C ALA A 304 -6.31 23.19 6.81
N ASP A 305 -5.82 23.22 5.55
CA ASP A 305 -6.30 24.15 4.51
C ASP A 305 -7.30 23.51 3.53
N GLY A 306 -7.51 22.19 3.62
CA GLY A 306 -8.47 21.44 2.80
C GLY A 306 -7.96 21.10 1.40
N TYR A 307 -6.62 21.04 1.18
CA TYR A 307 -6.03 20.67 -0.11
C TYR A 307 -5.76 19.19 -0.28
N VAL A 308 -5.99 18.35 0.74
CA VAL A 308 -5.88 16.89 0.61
C VAL A 308 -7.27 16.30 0.38
N VAL A 309 -7.45 15.66 -0.76
CA VAL A 309 -8.58 14.79 -1.08
C VAL A 309 -8.13 13.35 -0.90
N GLN A 310 -8.67 12.68 0.11
CA GLN A 310 -8.32 11.31 0.42
C GLN A 310 -9.39 10.35 -0.11
N PHE A 311 -8.99 9.27 -0.79
CA PHE A 311 -9.85 8.11 -0.99
C PHE A 311 -9.29 6.91 -0.25
N SER A 312 -10.17 6.15 0.40
CA SER A 312 -9.80 5.03 1.25
C SER A 312 -10.85 3.92 1.19
N SER A 313 -10.58 2.78 1.83
CA SER A 313 -11.49 1.63 1.85
C SER A 313 -11.57 0.98 3.23
N LEU A 314 -12.55 0.10 3.40
CA LEU A 314 -12.65 -0.79 4.53
C LEU A 314 -11.88 -2.10 4.21
N PRO A 315 -10.64 -2.28 4.70
CA PRO A 315 -9.93 -3.54 4.56
C PRO A 315 -10.76 -4.67 5.16
N GLY A 316 -10.80 -5.79 4.49
CA GLY A 316 -11.65 -6.90 4.94
C GLY A 316 -13.03 -6.92 4.29
N LEU A 317 -13.47 -5.82 3.68
CA LEU A 317 -14.67 -5.78 2.86
C LEU A 317 -14.33 -5.64 1.37
N ALA A 318 -13.32 -4.85 1.02
CA ALA A 318 -12.98 -4.52 -0.38
C ALA A 318 -12.65 -5.73 -1.28
N PRO A 319 -11.76 -6.69 -0.90
CA PRO A 319 -11.43 -7.81 -1.78
C PRO A 319 -12.45 -8.94 -1.80
N SER A 320 -13.47 -8.88 -0.96
CA SER A 320 -14.48 -9.93 -0.86
C SER A 320 -15.67 -9.74 -1.81
N GLY A 321 -15.59 -8.83 -2.76
CA GLY A 321 -16.71 -8.45 -3.64
C GLY A 321 -17.64 -7.39 -3.02
N TYR A 322 -17.36 -6.94 -1.80
CA TYR A 322 -18.06 -5.85 -1.13
C TYR A 322 -17.22 -4.57 -1.25
N GLY A 323 -17.14 -4.02 -2.44
CA GLY A 323 -16.31 -2.86 -2.76
C GLY A 323 -16.80 -1.58 -2.10
N ILE A 324 -16.54 -1.41 -0.79
CA ILE A 324 -16.88 -0.18 -0.08
C ILE A 324 -15.64 0.65 0.14
N SER A 325 -15.67 1.84 -0.45
CA SER A 325 -14.65 2.87 -0.35
C SER A 325 -15.31 4.21 -0.10
N TRP A 326 -14.53 5.23 0.18
CA TRP A 326 -15.04 6.58 0.35
C TRP A 326 -14.02 7.62 -0.09
N ILE A 327 -14.52 8.83 -0.32
CA ILE A 327 -13.73 10.02 -0.60
C ILE A 327 -14.05 11.07 0.46
N VAL A 328 -13.03 11.81 0.88
CA VAL A 328 -13.15 12.98 1.75
C VAL A 328 -12.29 14.11 1.19
N GLY A 329 -12.91 15.27 0.97
CA GLY A 329 -12.22 16.45 0.46
C GLY A 329 -13.13 17.67 0.58
N GLU A 330 -13.16 18.30 1.76
CA GLU A 330 -14.15 19.33 2.13
C GLU A 330 -14.17 20.50 1.16
N ARG A 331 -13.01 21.01 0.79
CA ARG A 331 -12.85 22.14 -0.16
C ARG A 331 -13.40 21.81 -1.54
N PHE A 332 -13.29 20.57 -1.95
CA PHE A 332 -13.65 20.09 -3.29
C PHE A 332 -14.95 19.28 -3.31
N HIS A 333 -15.68 19.25 -2.18
CA HIS A 333 -16.84 18.38 -1.98
C HIS A 333 -17.87 18.49 -3.10
N SER A 334 -18.24 19.70 -3.51
CA SER A 334 -19.24 19.90 -4.58
C SER A 334 -18.78 19.32 -5.91
N ALA A 335 -17.52 19.53 -6.30
CA ALA A 335 -16.97 18.98 -7.54
C ALA A 335 -16.87 17.45 -7.50
N LEU A 336 -16.48 16.89 -6.34
CA LEU A 336 -16.43 15.43 -6.13
C LEU A 336 -17.84 14.82 -6.20
N LEU A 337 -18.84 15.47 -5.59
CA LEU A 337 -20.23 14.99 -5.62
C LEU A 337 -20.81 15.07 -7.03
N GLU A 338 -20.57 16.15 -7.76
CA GLU A 338 -20.98 16.30 -9.16
C GLU A 338 -20.38 15.20 -10.03
N GLN A 339 -19.06 14.97 -9.92
CA GLN A 339 -18.38 13.91 -10.66
C GLN A 339 -18.92 12.52 -10.31
N LYS A 340 -19.20 12.27 -9.02
CA LYS A 340 -19.82 11.02 -8.58
C LYS A 340 -21.21 10.83 -9.15
N PHE A 341 -22.03 11.87 -9.17
CA PHE A 341 -23.38 11.84 -9.69
C PHE A 341 -23.42 11.38 -11.15
N PHE A 342 -22.51 11.87 -12.00
CA PHE A 342 -22.43 11.45 -13.40
C PHE A 342 -21.86 10.04 -13.58
N THR A 343 -21.08 9.53 -12.64
CA THR A 343 -20.51 8.18 -12.74
C THR A 343 -21.38 7.10 -12.09
N ASN A 344 -22.28 7.47 -11.17
CA ASN A 344 -23.14 6.51 -10.45
C ASN A 344 -24.43 7.17 -9.94
N LEU A 345 -25.28 7.60 -10.85
CA LEU A 345 -26.53 8.33 -10.54
C LEU A 345 -27.47 7.53 -9.63
N PHE A 346 -27.64 6.25 -9.89
CA PHE A 346 -28.64 5.43 -9.22
C PHE A 346 -28.08 4.59 -8.07
N GLY A 347 -26.79 4.71 -7.75
CA GLY A 347 -26.16 3.86 -6.76
C GLY A 347 -26.15 2.39 -7.19
N GLY A 348 -26.66 1.51 -6.37
CA GLY A 348 -26.74 0.07 -6.63
C GLY A 348 -26.05 -0.76 -5.55
N ASP A 349 -25.33 -0.12 -4.66
CA ASP A 349 -24.58 -0.71 -3.55
C ASP A 349 -25.20 -0.43 -2.17
N GLY A 350 -26.39 0.16 -2.12
CA GLY A 350 -27.10 0.51 -0.89
C GLY A 350 -27.24 -0.62 0.12
N PRO A 351 -27.72 -1.82 -0.26
CA PRO A 351 -27.76 -2.96 0.64
C PRO A 351 -26.39 -3.35 1.20
N LEU A 352 -25.33 -3.22 0.42
CA LEU A 352 -23.95 -3.49 0.83
C LEU A 352 -23.46 -2.44 1.83
N GLN A 353 -23.77 -1.17 1.59
CA GLN A 353 -23.41 -0.07 2.49
C GLN A 353 -24.08 -0.27 3.85
N ARG A 354 -25.38 -0.57 3.88
CA ARG A 354 -26.14 -0.87 5.10
C ARG A 354 -25.61 -2.12 5.82
N ALA A 355 -25.25 -3.17 5.07
CA ALA A 355 -24.64 -4.38 5.64
C ALA A 355 -23.28 -4.10 6.27
N ALA A 356 -22.47 -3.23 5.66
CA ALA A 356 -21.20 -2.81 6.23
C ALA A 356 -21.39 -1.95 7.49
N ALA A 357 -22.33 -1.01 7.45
CA ALA A 357 -22.67 -0.20 8.62
C ALA A 357 -23.11 -1.08 9.79
N GLU A 358 -23.99 -2.03 9.56
CA GLU A 358 -24.45 -2.98 10.57
C GLU A 358 -23.32 -3.87 11.10
N PHE A 359 -22.49 -4.39 10.20
CA PHE A 359 -21.33 -5.23 10.54
C PHE A 359 -20.35 -4.50 11.48
N ILE A 360 -20.08 -3.22 11.20
CA ILE A 360 -19.16 -2.39 12.01
C ILE A 360 -19.84 -2.00 13.33
N SER A 361 -21.09 -1.52 13.30
CA SER A 361 -21.83 -1.07 14.49
C SER A 361 -22.02 -2.17 15.52
N LYS A 362 -22.16 -3.44 15.09
CA LYS A 362 -22.23 -4.61 15.97
C LYS A 362 -20.88 -5.06 16.52
N GLY A 363 -19.80 -4.33 16.23
CA GLY A 363 -18.44 -4.64 16.70
C GLY A 363 -17.77 -5.82 15.98
N TYR A 364 -18.29 -6.25 14.82
CA TYR A 364 -17.76 -7.41 14.09
C TYR A 364 -16.56 -7.10 13.22
N TYR A 365 -16.11 -5.83 13.17
CA TYR A 365 -15.06 -5.39 12.28
C TYR A 365 -13.65 -5.37 12.92
N GLU A 366 -13.51 -4.88 14.16
CA GLU A 366 -12.20 -4.58 14.74
C GLU A 366 -11.35 -5.84 14.99
N ARG A 367 -11.95 -6.90 15.53
CA ARG A 367 -11.23 -8.16 15.77
C ARG A 367 -10.77 -8.83 14.47
N PRO A 368 -11.60 -8.99 13.43
CA PRO A 368 -11.14 -9.45 12.12
C PRO A 368 -10.04 -8.56 11.52
N LEU A 369 -10.14 -7.25 11.61
CA LEU A 369 -9.10 -6.35 11.08
C LEU A 369 -7.75 -6.58 11.77
N ARG A 370 -7.74 -6.77 13.08
CA ARG A 370 -6.53 -7.12 13.83
C ARG A 370 -5.95 -8.44 13.34
N ASN A 371 -6.77 -9.47 13.23
CA ASN A 371 -6.34 -10.77 12.73
C ASN A 371 -5.77 -10.70 11.31
N ILE A 372 -6.38 -9.87 10.44
CA ILE A 372 -5.87 -9.63 9.07
C ILE A 372 -4.45 -9.04 9.13
N ARG A 373 -4.22 -8.01 9.95
CA ARG A 373 -2.89 -7.38 10.11
C ARG A 373 -1.84 -8.37 10.61
N GLU A 374 -2.16 -9.12 11.67
CA GLU A 374 -1.28 -10.14 12.25
C GLU A 374 -0.95 -11.25 11.22
N THR A 375 -1.96 -11.73 10.50
CA THR A 375 -1.79 -12.74 9.46
C THR A 375 -0.92 -12.23 8.32
N LEU A 376 -1.18 -11.02 7.83
CA LEU A 376 -0.37 -10.42 6.77
C LEU A 376 1.08 -10.20 7.21
N GLN A 377 1.30 -9.73 8.44
CA GLN A 377 2.64 -9.57 9.01
C GLN A 377 3.40 -10.91 9.05
N GLN A 378 2.78 -11.95 9.59
CA GLN A 378 3.38 -13.28 9.69
C GLN A 378 3.72 -13.87 8.31
N ARG A 379 2.78 -13.76 7.35
CA ARG A 379 2.96 -14.26 5.99
C ARG A 379 4.05 -13.48 5.26
N MET A 380 4.08 -12.16 5.38
CA MET A 380 5.12 -11.29 4.82
C MET A 380 6.50 -11.64 5.38
N GLN A 381 6.65 -11.74 6.69
CA GLN A 381 7.91 -12.07 7.32
C GLN A 381 8.42 -13.46 6.90
N ARG A 382 7.52 -14.46 6.81
CA ARG A 382 7.88 -15.80 6.32
C ARG A 382 8.32 -15.77 4.86
N GLY A 383 7.57 -15.06 3.99
CA GLY A 383 7.92 -14.91 2.58
C GLY A 383 9.26 -14.21 2.36
N LEU A 384 9.50 -13.12 3.09
CA LEU A 384 10.78 -12.40 3.04
C LEU A 384 11.96 -13.27 3.48
N ARG A 385 11.80 -14.11 4.51
CA ARG A 385 12.84 -15.07 4.90
C ARG A 385 13.11 -16.09 3.80
N LEU A 386 12.07 -16.73 3.30
CA LEU A 386 12.19 -17.75 2.26
C LEU A 386 12.89 -17.21 1.01
N ILE A 387 12.40 -16.10 0.46
CA ILE A 387 12.98 -15.53 -0.77
C ILE A 387 14.41 -15.04 -0.56
N SER A 388 14.71 -14.45 0.61
CA SER A 388 16.05 -13.92 0.91
C SER A 388 17.14 -15.00 0.95
N GLU A 389 16.78 -16.24 1.30
CA GLU A 389 17.70 -17.38 1.28
C GLU A 389 18.00 -17.88 -0.15
N MET A 390 17.08 -17.61 -1.08
CA MET A 390 17.14 -18.08 -2.46
C MET A 390 17.76 -17.06 -3.42
N LEU A 391 17.74 -15.75 -3.07
CA LEU A 391 18.18 -14.68 -3.96
C LEU A 391 19.71 -14.51 -4.01
N PRO A 392 20.27 -14.07 -5.16
CA PRO A 392 21.64 -13.58 -5.26
C PRO A 392 21.95 -12.40 -4.31
N LYS A 393 23.22 -12.18 -4.01
CA LYS A 393 23.67 -11.14 -3.06
C LYS A 393 23.48 -9.72 -3.58
N ASP A 394 23.41 -9.53 -4.87
CA ASP A 394 23.23 -8.25 -5.57
C ASP A 394 21.76 -7.85 -5.77
N CYS A 395 20.83 -8.69 -5.29
CA CYS A 395 19.42 -8.32 -5.20
C CYS A 395 19.14 -7.38 -4.03
N ALA A 396 18.01 -6.67 -4.12
CA ALA A 396 17.48 -5.88 -3.00
C ALA A 396 15.97 -6.14 -2.85
N ILE A 397 15.48 -6.18 -1.61
CA ILE A 397 14.05 -6.38 -1.33
C ILE A 397 13.58 -5.42 -0.24
N SER A 398 12.42 -4.79 -0.45
CA SER A 398 11.82 -3.90 0.54
C SER A 398 11.33 -4.66 1.77
N SER A 399 11.19 -3.95 2.88
CA SER A 399 10.67 -4.48 4.14
C SER A 399 9.44 -3.69 4.54
N PRO A 400 8.25 -4.09 4.08
CA PRO A 400 7.01 -3.38 4.33
C PRO A 400 6.68 -3.29 5.83
N SER A 401 6.20 -2.13 6.28
CA SER A 401 5.65 -1.92 7.62
C SER A 401 4.15 -2.19 7.70
N GLY A 402 3.55 -2.58 6.58
CA GLY A 402 2.14 -2.91 6.43
C GLY A 402 1.83 -3.40 5.02
N GLY A 403 0.57 -3.69 4.75
CA GLY A 403 0.14 -4.20 3.45
C GLY A 403 0.51 -5.66 3.23
N PHE A 404 0.77 -6.03 1.98
CA PHE A 404 0.94 -7.41 1.58
C PHE A 404 1.90 -7.60 0.38
N VAL A 405 2.58 -6.54 -0.04
CA VAL A 405 3.46 -6.54 -1.22
C VAL A 405 4.85 -6.07 -0.83
N CYS A 406 5.87 -6.70 -1.39
CA CYS A 406 7.25 -6.25 -1.33
C CYS A 406 7.78 -5.94 -2.72
N TRP A 407 8.75 -5.01 -2.79
CA TRP A 407 9.42 -4.56 -3.99
C TRP A 407 10.81 -5.18 -4.07
N LEU A 408 11.07 -5.95 -5.12
CA LEU A 408 12.29 -6.70 -5.30
C LEU A 408 13.05 -6.15 -6.52
N ARG A 409 14.31 -5.79 -6.33
CA ARG A 409 15.27 -5.50 -7.40
C ARG A 409 16.10 -6.76 -7.67
N GLY A 410 16.04 -7.28 -8.89
CA GLY A 410 16.91 -8.34 -9.37
C GLY A 410 18.31 -7.84 -9.71
N PRO A 411 19.23 -8.75 -10.09
CA PRO A 411 20.59 -8.40 -10.49
C PRO A 411 20.63 -7.55 -11.76
N GLN A 412 21.78 -6.97 -12.04
CA GLN A 412 21.98 -6.25 -13.28
C GLN A 412 21.78 -7.20 -14.49
N GLY A 413 21.03 -6.73 -15.50
CA GLY A 413 20.68 -7.56 -16.67
C GLY A 413 19.45 -8.47 -16.47
N PHE A 414 18.84 -8.52 -15.28
CA PHE A 414 17.57 -9.21 -15.09
C PHE A 414 16.44 -8.47 -15.82
N ASP A 415 15.69 -9.17 -16.66
CA ASP A 415 14.51 -8.67 -17.34
C ASP A 415 13.25 -9.24 -16.67
N ALA A 416 12.57 -8.40 -15.88
CA ALA A 416 11.37 -8.77 -15.15
C ALA A 416 10.17 -9.09 -16.06
N VAL A 417 10.09 -8.47 -17.24
CA VAL A 417 9.01 -8.73 -18.22
C VAL A 417 9.20 -10.11 -18.85
N ALA A 418 10.41 -10.43 -19.28
CA ALA A 418 10.73 -11.77 -19.81
C ALA A 418 10.53 -12.84 -18.74
N ALA A 419 10.95 -12.59 -17.49
CA ALA A 419 10.74 -13.49 -16.36
C ALA A 419 9.23 -13.69 -16.07
N SER A 420 8.42 -12.64 -16.12
CA SER A 420 6.96 -12.71 -15.94
C SER A 420 6.27 -13.57 -17.01
N ARG A 421 6.68 -13.44 -18.27
CA ARG A 421 6.18 -14.29 -19.38
C ARG A 421 6.52 -15.77 -19.15
N ARG A 422 7.74 -16.08 -18.73
CA ARG A 422 8.18 -17.46 -18.42
C ARG A 422 7.47 -18.02 -17.19
N ALA A 423 7.29 -17.22 -16.15
CA ALA A 423 6.56 -17.60 -14.95
C ALA A 423 5.11 -18.01 -15.26
N LEU A 424 4.45 -17.26 -16.17
CA LEU A 424 3.08 -17.54 -16.57
C LEU A 424 2.93 -18.93 -17.24
N LEU A 425 3.94 -19.40 -17.98
CA LEU A 425 3.97 -20.77 -18.53
C LEU A 425 4.02 -21.85 -17.42
N ALA A 426 4.44 -21.50 -16.22
CA ALA A 426 4.44 -22.34 -15.04
C ALA A 426 3.27 -22.04 -14.08
N ASN A 427 2.21 -21.41 -14.58
CA ASN A 427 1.04 -20.99 -13.81
C ASN A 427 1.39 -20.06 -12.63
N ILE A 428 2.36 -19.16 -12.81
CA ILE A 428 2.76 -18.15 -11.82
C ILE A 428 2.60 -16.76 -12.47
N SER A 429 1.74 -15.91 -11.90
CA SER A 429 1.62 -14.51 -12.31
C SER A 429 2.59 -13.65 -11.48
N LEU A 430 3.37 -12.79 -12.16
CA LEU A 430 4.26 -11.80 -11.56
C LEU A 430 3.86 -10.40 -12.04
N ALA A 431 4.16 -9.39 -11.23
CA ALA A 431 3.99 -7.98 -11.60
C ALA A 431 5.36 -7.34 -11.84
N PRO A 432 5.82 -7.22 -13.11
CA PRO A 432 7.12 -6.66 -13.44
C PRO A 432 7.16 -5.14 -13.29
N GLY A 433 8.34 -4.62 -12.95
CA GLY A 433 8.58 -3.23 -12.61
C GLY A 433 8.11 -2.18 -13.61
N PRO A 434 8.22 -2.39 -14.92
CA PRO A 434 7.71 -1.42 -15.91
C PRO A 434 6.23 -1.06 -15.79
N MET A 435 5.41 -1.91 -15.16
CA MET A 435 3.99 -1.61 -14.89
C MET A 435 3.79 -0.43 -13.92
N PHE A 436 4.78 -0.12 -13.10
CA PHE A 436 4.68 0.81 -11.98
C PHE A 436 5.29 2.19 -12.26
N SER A 437 5.63 2.48 -13.51
CA SER A 437 6.20 3.76 -13.92
C SER A 437 5.57 4.23 -15.24
N PRO A 438 5.19 5.49 -15.37
CA PRO A 438 4.76 6.08 -16.64
C PRO A 438 5.73 5.85 -17.80
N ALA A 439 7.03 5.95 -17.50
CA ALA A 439 8.12 5.76 -18.48
C ALA A 439 8.55 4.29 -18.66
N ALA A 440 7.80 3.33 -18.09
CA ALA A 440 8.13 1.88 -18.10
C ALA A 440 9.56 1.59 -17.56
N SER A 441 9.97 2.32 -16.55
CA SER A 441 11.24 2.14 -15.82
C SER A 441 11.26 0.85 -15.00
N PHE A 442 12.28 0.63 -14.18
CA PHE A 442 12.36 -0.52 -13.26
C PHE A 442 12.38 -1.90 -13.96
N ARG A 443 13.06 -2.01 -15.10
CA ARG A 443 13.08 -3.24 -15.91
C ARG A 443 13.56 -4.49 -15.17
N ASN A 444 14.39 -4.33 -14.15
CA ASN A 444 14.90 -5.41 -13.32
C ASN A 444 14.20 -5.53 -11.95
N PHE A 445 12.96 -5.03 -11.82
CA PHE A 445 12.21 -5.09 -10.58
C PHE A 445 10.94 -5.95 -10.70
N LEU A 446 10.50 -6.49 -9.55
CA LEU A 446 9.24 -7.22 -9.40
C LEU A 446 8.49 -6.72 -8.15
N ALA A 447 7.17 -6.61 -8.23
CA ALA A 447 6.30 -6.56 -7.06
C ALA A 447 5.80 -7.97 -6.76
N LEU A 448 5.94 -8.41 -5.50
CA LEU A 448 5.54 -9.73 -5.05
C LEU A 448 4.54 -9.64 -3.91
N ASN A 449 3.38 -10.24 -4.10
CA ASN A 449 2.34 -10.37 -3.08
C ASN A 449 2.65 -11.57 -2.17
N PHE A 450 2.73 -11.33 -0.87
CA PHE A 450 2.98 -12.35 0.15
C PHE A 450 1.81 -12.50 1.14
N SER A 451 0.59 -12.24 0.69
CA SER A 451 -0.61 -12.32 1.54
C SER A 451 -1.16 -13.73 1.75
N PHE A 452 -0.69 -14.73 1.03
CA PHE A 452 -1.21 -16.10 1.11
C PHE A 452 -0.44 -16.97 2.11
N ASP A 453 -1.05 -18.08 2.49
CA ASP A 453 -0.38 -19.08 3.32
C ASP A 453 0.74 -19.78 2.56
N TRP A 454 1.85 -20.10 3.24
CA TRP A 454 3.04 -20.71 2.65
C TRP A 454 2.96 -22.25 2.69
N THR A 455 2.22 -22.81 1.73
CA THR A 455 2.17 -24.28 1.48
C THR A 455 3.44 -24.77 0.78
N ALA A 456 3.66 -26.07 0.76
CA ALA A 456 4.80 -26.66 0.04
C ALA A 456 4.79 -26.30 -1.45
N ASP A 457 3.62 -26.34 -2.11
CA ASP A 457 3.44 -25.94 -3.52
C ASP A 457 3.83 -24.46 -3.76
N ARG A 458 3.43 -23.55 -2.87
CA ARG A 458 3.79 -22.13 -2.99
C ARG A 458 5.27 -21.86 -2.73
N ILE A 459 5.90 -22.63 -1.86
CA ILE A 459 7.36 -22.58 -1.65
C ILE A 459 8.08 -23.03 -2.92
N GLU A 460 7.66 -24.13 -3.55
CA GLU A 460 8.21 -24.60 -4.82
C GLU A 460 8.05 -23.54 -5.93
N LYS A 461 6.88 -22.88 -6.02
CA LYS A 461 6.68 -21.79 -6.95
C LYS A 461 7.58 -20.58 -6.66
N LEU A 462 7.82 -20.27 -5.38
CA LEU A 462 8.77 -19.23 -4.99
C LEU A 462 10.21 -19.58 -5.38
N GLU A 463 10.61 -20.85 -5.28
CA GLU A 463 11.90 -21.36 -5.78
C GLU A 463 12.04 -21.18 -7.29
N LYS A 464 10.97 -21.44 -8.05
CA LYS A 464 10.92 -21.17 -9.50
C LYS A 464 11.11 -19.70 -9.81
N ILE A 465 10.45 -18.80 -9.07
CA ILE A 465 10.65 -17.35 -9.20
C ILE A 465 12.11 -16.98 -8.93
N ALA A 466 12.69 -17.47 -7.83
CA ALA A 466 14.09 -17.22 -7.49
C ALA A 466 15.06 -17.76 -8.55
N SER A 467 14.74 -18.90 -9.17
CA SER A 467 15.52 -19.47 -10.30
C SER A 467 15.48 -18.54 -11.53
N LEU A 468 14.32 -17.98 -11.87
CA LEU A 468 14.18 -17.02 -12.97
C LEU A 468 15.00 -15.75 -12.73
N ILE A 469 15.11 -15.30 -11.46
CA ILE A 469 15.91 -14.13 -11.08
C ILE A 469 17.42 -14.43 -11.18
N ARG A 470 17.85 -15.63 -10.81
CA ARG A 470 19.26 -16.05 -10.86
C ARG A 470 19.79 -16.27 -12.27
N SER A 471 18.94 -16.63 -13.19
CA SER A 471 19.32 -16.89 -14.59
C SER A 471 18.92 -15.71 -15.46
N PRO A 472 19.80 -14.71 -15.68
CA PRO A 472 19.51 -13.64 -16.60
C PRO A 472 19.28 -14.24 -17.98
N VAL A 473 18.13 -13.95 -18.55
CA VAL A 473 17.73 -14.44 -19.87
C VAL A 473 18.69 -13.83 -20.89
N ALA A 474 19.48 -14.69 -21.58
CA ALA A 474 20.00 -14.29 -22.86
C ALA A 474 18.82 -13.83 -23.71
N ALA A 475 18.90 -12.62 -24.24
CA ALA A 475 17.84 -12.01 -25.06
C ALA A 475 17.38 -13.03 -26.09
N LEU A 476 16.14 -13.50 -25.96
CA LEU A 476 15.47 -14.16 -27.06
C LEU A 476 15.21 -13.07 -28.09
N THR A 477 16.13 -12.95 -29.03
CA THR A 477 15.92 -12.26 -30.30
C THR A 477 14.78 -12.98 -31.02
N ALA A 478 13.60 -12.35 -31.06
CA ALA A 478 12.61 -12.31 -32.14
C ALA A 478 11.26 -11.86 -31.58
#